data_195a4217bc2ac61eac5f2f22dff15a67
#
_entry.id   195a4217bc2ac61eac5f2f22dff15a67
#
_cell.length_a   1.000
_cell.length_b   1.000
_cell.length_c   1.000
_cell.angle_alpha   90.00
_cell.angle_beta   90.00
_cell.angle_gamma   90.00
#
_symmetry.space_group_name_H-M   'P 1'
#
loop_
_entity.id
_entity.type
_entity.pdbx_description
1 polymer ?
#
loop_
_entity_poly.entity_id
_entity_poly.type
_entity_poly.pdbx_seq_one_letter_code
_entity_poly.pdbx_strand_id
1 'polypeptide(L)'
;MATKQKLVYAALALSLALNLFFIGAAANYAMKWRGFTNEVGWVDERLSRAEERIIRHLDGADKELARRVFKQRRPELLGALAELRAARKAFRASLSVPEPDPQDITAALNRSQAAAQKLNDNLHGALRDMGSGLSPEARAKIADHMQRRHRDRD
;
A
#
# COMPACT_ATOMS: atom_id res chain seq x y z
N MET A 1 -51.23 20.46 -27.45
CA MET A 1 -50.04 21.22 -26.95
C MET A 1 -49.44 20.64 -25.65
N ALA A 2 -50.24 20.10 -24.74
CA ALA A 2 -49.77 19.57 -23.42
C ALA A 2 -48.76 18.39 -23.49
N THR A 3 -48.83 17.55 -24.54
CA THR A 3 -47.96 16.35 -24.65
C THR A 3 -46.50 16.71 -25.02
N LYS A 4 -46.30 17.70 -25.87
CA LYS A 4 -44.95 18.17 -26.24
C LYS A 4 -44.22 18.83 -25.06
N GLN A 5 -44.94 19.58 -24.24
CA GLN A 5 -44.38 20.21 -23.04
C GLN A 5 -43.97 19.18 -21.99
N LYS A 6 -44.77 18.13 -21.77
CA LYS A 6 -44.42 17.03 -20.87
C LYS A 6 -43.15 16.26 -21.32
N LEU A 7 -42.99 16.07 -22.64
CA LEU A 7 -41.82 15.42 -23.21
C LEU A 7 -40.54 16.26 -23.02
N VAL A 8 -40.62 17.59 -23.17
CA VAL A 8 -39.50 18.51 -22.91
C VAL A 8 -39.11 18.50 -21.44
N TYR A 9 -40.06 18.53 -20.50
CA TYR A 9 -39.72 18.43 -19.08
C TYR A 9 -39.15 17.08 -18.68
N ALA A 10 -39.61 15.99 -19.28
CA ALA A 10 -39.05 14.65 -19.06
C ALA A 10 -37.61 14.57 -19.59
N ALA A 11 -37.31 15.13 -20.77
CA ALA A 11 -35.98 15.17 -21.33
C ALA A 11 -35.00 16.03 -20.51
N LEU A 12 -35.49 17.19 -19.98
CA LEU A 12 -34.70 18.04 -19.10
C LEU A 12 -34.43 17.38 -17.75
N ALA A 13 -35.38 16.69 -17.14
CA ALA A 13 -35.23 15.95 -15.90
C ALA A 13 -34.23 14.79 -16.06
N LEU A 14 -34.29 14.05 -17.18
CA LEU A 14 -33.36 12.98 -17.51
C LEU A 14 -31.96 13.52 -17.72
N SER A 15 -31.81 14.63 -18.44
CA SER A 15 -30.51 15.30 -18.66
C SER A 15 -29.89 15.77 -17.34
N LEU A 16 -30.70 16.34 -16.44
CA LEU A 16 -30.25 16.80 -15.12
C LEU A 16 -29.82 15.61 -14.24
N ALA A 17 -30.60 14.52 -14.24
CA ALA A 17 -30.26 13.29 -13.50
C ALA A 17 -28.95 12.67 -14.00
N LEU A 18 -28.75 12.66 -15.34
CA LEU A 18 -27.51 12.15 -15.96
C LEU A 18 -26.30 13.01 -15.56
N ASN A 19 -26.43 14.33 -15.60
CA ASN A 19 -25.36 15.26 -15.17
C ASN A 19 -25.02 15.08 -13.69
N LEU A 20 -26.01 14.96 -12.81
CA LEU A 20 -25.79 14.71 -11.38
C LEU A 20 -25.14 13.36 -11.14
N PHE A 21 -25.51 12.33 -11.92
CA PHE A 21 -24.86 11.02 -11.86
C PHE A 21 -23.38 11.08 -12.26
N PHE A 22 -23.06 11.79 -13.36
CA PHE A 22 -21.65 11.95 -13.79
C PHE A 22 -20.85 12.81 -12.80
N ILE A 23 -21.43 13.86 -12.22
CA ILE A 23 -20.79 14.67 -11.17
C ILE A 23 -20.54 13.81 -9.92
N GLY A 24 -21.53 13.02 -9.49
CA GLY A 24 -21.38 12.10 -8.35
C GLY A 24 -20.34 11.00 -8.59
N ALA A 25 -20.33 10.42 -9.79
CA ALA A 25 -19.34 9.44 -10.20
C ALA A 25 -17.92 10.05 -10.26
N ALA A 26 -17.76 11.24 -10.84
CA ALA A 26 -16.50 11.96 -10.89
C ALA A 26 -16.01 12.37 -9.50
N ALA A 27 -16.90 12.83 -8.61
CA ALA A 27 -16.57 13.16 -7.23
C ALA A 27 -16.14 11.92 -6.43
N ASN A 28 -16.84 10.78 -6.61
CA ASN A 28 -16.47 9.50 -5.98
C ASN A 28 -15.13 8.99 -6.51
N TYR A 29 -14.89 9.15 -7.81
CA TYR A 29 -13.61 8.81 -8.44
C TYR A 29 -12.48 9.72 -7.92
N ALA A 30 -12.72 11.05 -7.81
CA ALA A 30 -11.78 12.02 -7.27
C ALA A 30 -11.50 11.80 -5.77
N MET A 31 -12.51 11.39 -4.97
CA MET A 31 -12.33 11.03 -3.57
C MET A 31 -11.53 9.73 -3.41
N LYS A 32 -11.74 8.72 -4.26
CA LYS A 32 -10.86 7.55 -4.34
C LYS A 32 -9.43 7.93 -4.73
N TRP A 33 -9.25 8.90 -5.65
CA TRP A 33 -7.93 9.41 -6.04
C TRP A 33 -7.27 10.23 -4.92
N ARG A 34 -8.00 11.01 -4.14
CA ARG A 34 -7.50 11.72 -2.95
C ARG A 34 -7.12 10.76 -1.82
N GLY A 35 -7.80 9.64 -1.67
CA GLY A 35 -7.39 8.54 -0.79
C GLY A 35 -6.01 7.95 -1.15
N PHE A 36 -5.63 8.01 -2.44
CA PHE A 36 -4.33 7.56 -2.93
C PHE A 36 -3.16 8.45 -2.52
N THR A 37 -3.36 9.75 -2.26
CA THR A 37 -2.31 10.67 -1.78
C THR A 37 -2.03 10.51 -0.28
N ASN A 38 -2.93 9.92 0.50
CA ASN A 38 -2.73 9.57 1.91
C ASN A 38 -2.04 8.20 2.12
N GLU A 39 -1.67 7.51 1.06
CA GLU A 39 -1.11 6.15 1.16
C GLU A 39 0.27 6.09 1.82
N VAL A 40 1.07 7.16 1.77
CA VAL A 40 2.37 7.20 2.46
C VAL A 40 2.15 7.26 3.98
N GLY A 41 1.22 8.08 4.45
CA GLY A 41 0.87 8.16 5.87
C GLY A 41 0.33 6.84 6.43
N TRP A 42 -0.53 6.15 5.68
CA TRP A 42 -1.08 4.86 6.09
C TRP A 42 -0.04 3.73 6.16
N VAL A 43 1.00 3.77 5.32
CA VAL A 43 2.08 2.77 5.36
C VAL A 43 3.04 3.06 6.49
N ASP A 44 3.36 4.33 6.69
CA ASP A 44 4.17 4.76 7.82
C ASP A 44 3.50 4.35 9.14
N GLU A 45 2.20 4.52 9.24
CA GLU A 45 1.40 4.07 10.37
C GLU A 45 1.37 2.53 10.52
N ARG A 46 1.31 1.77 9.42
CA ARG A 46 1.40 0.30 9.47
C ARG A 46 2.78 -0.19 9.90
N LEU A 47 3.82 0.46 9.38
CA LEU A 47 5.20 0.16 9.78
C LEU A 47 5.39 0.46 11.26
N SER A 48 4.92 1.61 11.75
CA SER A 48 4.95 1.99 13.16
C SER A 48 4.22 0.99 14.05
N ARG A 49 3.03 0.54 13.65
CA ARG A 49 2.28 -0.48 14.39
C ARG A 49 2.97 -1.85 14.39
N ALA A 50 3.70 -2.20 13.33
CA ALA A 50 4.49 -3.42 13.27
C ALA A 50 5.72 -3.32 14.20
N GLU A 51 6.39 -2.18 14.17
CA GLU A 51 7.51 -1.84 15.05
C GLU A 51 7.09 -1.90 16.53
N GLU A 52 6.01 -1.21 16.91
CA GLU A 52 5.49 -1.22 18.28
C GLU A 52 5.14 -2.63 18.77
N ARG A 53 4.59 -3.47 17.91
CA ARG A 53 4.27 -4.86 18.26
C ARG A 53 5.51 -5.66 18.59
N ILE A 54 6.58 -5.54 17.79
CA ILE A 54 7.85 -6.23 18.04
C ILE A 54 8.49 -5.70 19.31
N ILE A 55 8.59 -4.38 19.45
CA ILE A 55 9.22 -3.70 20.58
C ILE A 55 8.51 -4.01 21.92
N ARG A 56 7.19 -4.22 21.89
CA ARG A 56 6.39 -4.52 23.08
C ARG A 56 6.80 -5.84 23.76
N HIS A 57 7.34 -6.78 23.01
CA HIS A 57 7.78 -8.09 23.52
C HIS A 57 9.25 -8.12 23.93
N LEU A 58 9.94 -6.98 23.84
CA LEU A 58 11.37 -6.85 24.12
C LEU A 58 11.58 -5.96 25.36
N ASP A 59 12.63 -6.25 26.10
CA ASP A 59 13.01 -5.55 27.33
C ASP A 59 14.45 -5.05 27.26
N GLY A 60 14.79 -4.06 28.07
CA GLY A 60 16.14 -3.57 28.28
C GLY A 60 16.91 -3.23 26.98
N ALA A 61 18.11 -3.80 26.86
CA ALA A 61 19.03 -3.56 25.73
C ALA A 61 18.47 -4.04 24.40
N ASP A 62 17.71 -5.14 24.37
CA ASP A 62 17.10 -5.69 23.17
C ASP A 62 16.04 -4.73 22.58
N LYS A 63 15.27 -4.08 23.44
CA LYS A 63 14.31 -3.06 23.06
C LYS A 63 14.98 -1.84 22.40
N GLU A 64 16.06 -1.37 22.99
CA GLU A 64 16.81 -0.24 22.42
C GLU A 64 17.52 -0.61 21.11
N LEU A 65 18.02 -1.83 20.99
CA LEU A 65 18.57 -2.32 19.74
C LEU A 65 17.51 -2.33 18.63
N ALA A 66 16.35 -2.92 18.90
CA ALA A 66 15.25 -2.98 17.93
C ALA A 66 14.83 -1.57 17.47
N ARG A 67 14.70 -0.62 18.40
CA ARG A 67 14.39 0.78 18.06
C ARG A 67 15.45 1.41 17.16
N ARG A 68 16.74 1.18 17.44
CA ARG A 68 17.82 1.69 16.58
C ARG A 68 17.76 1.10 15.17
N VAL A 69 17.57 -0.21 15.05
CA VAL A 69 17.46 -0.89 13.75
C VAL A 69 16.28 -0.34 12.96
N PHE A 70 15.10 -0.23 13.56
CA PHE A 70 13.93 0.34 12.89
C PHE A 70 14.16 1.79 12.46
N LYS A 71 14.70 2.62 13.34
CA LYS A 71 15.00 4.02 13.02
C LYS A 71 15.98 4.13 11.84
N GLN A 72 17.01 3.30 11.81
CA GLN A 72 18.04 3.30 10.77
C GLN A 72 17.49 2.80 9.42
N ARG A 73 16.69 1.73 9.44
CA ARG A 73 16.17 1.09 8.22
C ARG A 73 14.89 1.73 7.66
N ARG A 74 14.19 2.54 8.48
CA ARG A 74 12.92 3.16 8.11
C ARG A 74 12.96 3.94 6.79
N PRO A 75 13.94 4.82 6.52
CA PRO A 75 14.00 5.56 5.25
C PRO A 75 14.13 4.63 4.04
N GLU A 76 14.95 3.58 4.13
CA GLU A 76 15.16 2.58 3.07
C GLU A 76 13.86 1.80 2.78
N LEU A 77 13.17 1.36 3.84
CA LEU A 77 11.90 0.64 3.74
C LEU A 77 10.80 1.51 3.12
N LEU A 78 10.68 2.75 3.56
CA LEU A 78 9.69 3.69 3.00
C LEU A 78 9.99 4.03 1.54
N GLY A 79 11.27 4.23 1.19
CA GLY A 79 11.72 4.46 -0.18
C GLY A 79 11.40 3.28 -1.10
N ALA A 80 11.78 2.05 -0.72
CA ALA A 80 11.49 0.85 -1.49
C ALA A 80 9.98 0.61 -1.66
N LEU A 81 9.19 0.92 -0.65
CA LEU A 81 7.75 0.80 -0.71
C LEU A 81 7.12 1.84 -1.64
N ALA A 82 7.62 3.07 -1.64
CA ALA A 82 7.19 4.11 -2.59
C ALA A 82 7.51 3.70 -4.04
N GLU A 83 8.72 3.16 -4.29
CA GLU A 83 9.11 2.62 -5.59
C GLU A 83 8.19 1.48 -6.05
N LEU A 84 7.88 0.52 -5.18
CA LEU A 84 6.97 -0.59 -5.49
C LEU A 84 5.57 -0.10 -5.87
N ARG A 85 5.08 0.93 -5.18
CA ARG A 85 3.78 1.53 -5.49
C ARG A 85 3.77 2.24 -6.83
N ALA A 86 4.80 3.04 -7.09
CA ALA A 86 4.94 3.71 -8.37
C ALA A 86 5.00 2.70 -9.53
N ALA A 87 5.78 1.62 -9.37
CA ALA A 87 5.90 0.56 -10.34
C ALA A 87 4.56 -0.18 -10.57
N ARG A 88 3.83 -0.52 -9.50
CA ARG A 88 2.49 -1.13 -9.59
C ARG A 88 1.46 -0.20 -10.21
N LYS A 89 1.54 1.10 -9.95
CA LYS A 89 0.68 2.11 -10.59
C LYS A 89 0.95 2.17 -12.10
N ALA A 90 2.23 2.20 -12.49
CA ALA A 90 2.64 2.19 -13.90
C ALA A 90 2.19 0.90 -14.60
N PHE A 91 2.34 -0.27 -13.96
CA PHE A 91 1.84 -1.54 -14.49
C PHE A 91 0.32 -1.52 -14.70
N ARG A 92 -0.46 -1.04 -13.73
CA ARG A 92 -1.92 -0.91 -13.91
C ARG A 92 -2.28 0.06 -15.03
N ALA A 93 -1.52 1.15 -15.16
CA ALA A 93 -1.74 2.10 -16.24
C ALA A 93 -1.49 1.50 -17.62
N SER A 94 -0.44 0.68 -17.78
CA SER A 94 -0.16 -0.01 -19.06
C SER A 94 -1.26 -1.00 -19.46
N LEU A 95 -1.97 -1.59 -18.50
CA LEU A 95 -3.13 -2.46 -18.76
C LEU A 95 -4.41 -1.68 -19.10
N SER A 96 -4.48 -0.38 -18.83
CA SER A 96 -5.68 0.44 -19.00
C SER A 96 -5.72 1.15 -20.37
N VAL A 97 -4.70 0.99 -21.19
CA VAL A 97 -4.65 1.52 -22.56
C VAL A 97 -5.55 0.67 -23.46
N PRO A 98 -6.35 1.26 -24.39
CA PRO A 98 -7.26 0.50 -25.26
C PRO A 98 -6.54 -0.56 -26.12
N GLU A 99 -5.34 -0.26 -26.58
CA GLU A 99 -4.48 -1.18 -27.35
C GLU A 99 -3.09 -1.25 -26.66
N PRO A 100 -2.96 -2.10 -25.62
CA PRO A 100 -1.73 -2.16 -24.85
C PRO A 100 -0.63 -2.90 -25.62
N ASP A 101 0.57 -2.31 -25.68
CA ASP A 101 1.75 -2.98 -26.22
C ASP A 101 2.22 -4.07 -25.25
N PRO A 102 2.35 -5.33 -25.67
CA PRO A 102 2.85 -6.42 -24.83
C PRO A 102 4.25 -6.16 -24.25
N GLN A 103 5.09 -5.41 -24.98
CA GLN A 103 6.43 -5.05 -24.49
C GLN A 103 6.36 -4.05 -23.34
N ASP A 104 5.47 -3.05 -23.41
CA ASP A 104 5.25 -2.09 -22.34
C ASP A 104 4.69 -2.76 -21.08
N ILE A 105 3.75 -3.69 -21.25
CA ILE A 105 3.21 -4.50 -20.14
C ILE A 105 4.34 -5.29 -19.47
N THR A 106 5.15 -5.99 -20.26
CA THR A 106 6.27 -6.80 -19.76
C THR A 106 7.30 -5.94 -19.04
N ALA A 107 7.67 -4.79 -19.60
CA ALA A 107 8.60 -3.86 -19.00
C ALA A 107 8.07 -3.28 -17.67
N ALA A 108 6.77 -2.95 -17.61
CA ALA A 108 6.14 -2.46 -16.39
C ALA A 108 6.03 -3.56 -15.30
N LEU A 109 5.75 -4.81 -15.70
CA LEU A 109 5.74 -5.95 -14.78
C LEU A 109 7.13 -6.20 -14.20
N ASN A 110 8.17 -6.22 -15.03
CA ASN A 110 9.56 -6.41 -14.60
C ASN A 110 10.00 -5.32 -13.60
N ARG A 111 9.63 -4.06 -13.85
CA ARG A 111 9.87 -2.96 -12.89
C ARG A 111 9.16 -3.19 -11.56
N SER A 112 7.93 -3.69 -11.59
CA SER A 112 7.16 -4.01 -10.37
C SER A 112 7.80 -5.16 -9.59
N GLN A 113 8.31 -6.19 -10.28
CA GLN A 113 9.02 -7.30 -9.66
C GLN A 113 10.34 -6.86 -9.02
N ALA A 114 11.14 -6.06 -9.73
CA ALA A 114 12.39 -5.53 -9.20
C ALA A 114 12.18 -4.65 -7.95
N ALA A 115 11.16 -3.80 -7.97
CA ALA A 115 10.80 -2.98 -6.81
C ALA A 115 10.30 -3.82 -5.62
N ALA A 116 9.56 -4.91 -5.87
CA ALA A 116 9.14 -5.86 -4.83
C ALA A 116 10.35 -6.60 -4.23
N GLN A 117 11.31 -7.01 -5.06
CA GLN A 117 12.54 -7.64 -4.61
C GLN A 117 13.35 -6.69 -3.71
N LYS A 118 13.54 -5.45 -4.13
CA LYS A 118 14.23 -4.42 -3.34
C LYS A 118 13.60 -4.23 -1.95
N LEU A 119 12.27 -4.17 -1.87
CA LEU A 119 11.56 -4.09 -0.59
C LEU A 119 11.82 -5.32 0.27
N ASN A 120 11.77 -6.51 -0.32
CA ASN A 120 12.02 -7.78 0.37
C ASN A 120 13.46 -7.84 0.92
N ASP A 121 14.45 -7.42 0.14
CA ASP A 121 15.86 -7.38 0.55
C ASP A 121 16.09 -6.42 1.73
N ASN A 122 15.44 -5.26 1.72
CA ASN A 122 15.48 -4.31 2.84
C ASN A 122 14.82 -4.88 4.10
N LEU A 123 13.70 -5.59 3.97
CA LEU A 123 13.07 -6.30 5.10
C LEU A 123 13.96 -7.40 5.66
N HIS A 124 14.58 -8.21 4.80
CA HIS A 124 15.53 -9.24 5.20
C HIS A 124 16.76 -8.64 5.88
N GLY A 125 17.26 -7.49 5.38
CA GLY A 125 18.33 -6.75 6.01
C GLY A 125 17.97 -6.32 7.45
N ALA A 126 16.81 -5.74 7.64
CA ALA A 126 16.34 -5.35 8.96
C ALA A 126 16.18 -6.54 9.92
N LEU A 127 15.63 -7.67 9.43
CA LEU A 127 15.50 -8.90 10.22
C LEU A 127 16.85 -9.50 10.59
N ARG A 128 17.85 -9.45 9.69
CA ARG A 128 19.21 -9.91 9.95
C ARG A 128 19.89 -9.05 11.01
N ASP A 129 19.80 -7.73 10.88
CA ASP A 129 20.39 -6.79 11.84
C ASP A 129 19.79 -6.97 13.25
N MET A 130 18.48 -7.20 13.35
CA MET A 130 17.83 -7.56 14.61
C MET A 130 18.30 -8.94 15.09
N GLY A 131 18.25 -9.95 14.23
CA GLY A 131 18.57 -11.33 14.60
C GLY A 131 20.00 -11.52 15.10
N SER A 132 20.97 -10.76 14.56
CA SER A 132 22.38 -10.83 14.96
C SER A 132 22.67 -10.12 16.29
N GLY A 133 21.86 -9.11 16.65
CA GLY A 133 22.14 -8.26 17.81
C GLY A 133 21.27 -8.53 19.02
N LEU A 134 20.14 -9.23 18.88
CA LEU A 134 19.23 -9.58 19.97
C LEU A 134 19.74 -10.76 20.80
N SER A 135 19.42 -10.77 22.10
CA SER A 135 19.66 -11.90 22.98
C SER A 135 18.95 -13.19 22.48
N PRO A 136 19.42 -14.39 22.87
CA PRO A 136 18.73 -15.64 22.52
C PRO A 136 17.28 -15.66 22.98
N GLU A 137 17.00 -15.14 24.16
CA GLU A 137 15.65 -15.05 24.76
C GLU A 137 14.73 -14.14 23.94
N ALA A 138 15.24 -12.98 23.51
CA ALA A 138 14.49 -12.04 22.67
C ALA A 138 14.19 -12.64 21.30
N ARG A 139 15.15 -13.34 20.68
CA ARG A 139 14.93 -14.05 19.42
C ARG A 139 13.85 -15.13 19.54
N ALA A 140 13.86 -15.91 20.61
CA ALA A 140 12.86 -16.93 20.88
C ALA A 140 11.44 -16.33 21.02
N LYS A 141 11.31 -15.21 21.76
CA LYS A 141 10.03 -14.48 21.91
C LYS A 141 9.47 -14.01 20.55
N ILE A 142 10.35 -13.45 19.69
CA ILE A 142 9.95 -13.00 18.36
C ILE A 142 9.53 -14.17 17.48
N ALA A 143 10.29 -15.26 17.47
CA ALA A 143 10.00 -16.45 16.67
C ALA A 143 8.64 -17.07 17.07
N ASP A 144 8.37 -17.23 18.37
CA ASP A 144 7.10 -17.71 18.87
C ASP A 144 5.91 -16.82 18.47
N HIS A 145 6.09 -15.50 18.57
CA HIS A 145 5.07 -14.55 18.12
C HIS A 145 4.76 -14.67 16.62
N MET A 146 5.79 -14.86 15.78
CA MET A 146 5.61 -15.06 14.34
C MET A 146 4.88 -16.37 14.02
N GLN A 147 5.19 -17.46 14.75
CA GLN A 147 4.52 -18.76 14.57
C GLN A 147 3.05 -18.71 14.95
N ARG A 148 2.68 -18.07 16.06
CA ARG A 148 1.27 -17.92 16.50
C ARG A 148 0.45 -17.21 15.44
N ARG A 149 0.96 -16.15 14.83
CA ARG A 149 0.27 -15.43 13.78
C ARG A 149 0.05 -16.21 12.48
N HIS A 150 0.86 -17.22 12.22
CA HIS A 150 0.66 -18.09 11.06
C HIS A 150 -0.48 -19.09 11.32
N ARG A 151 -0.54 -19.61 12.53
CA ARG A 151 -1.57 -20.54 12.99
C ARG A 151 -2.98 -19.95 13.07
N ASP A 152 -3.08 -18.65 13.38
CA ASP A 152 -4.36 -17.93 13.46
C ASP A 152 -4.91 -17.49 12.08
N ARG A 153 -4.20 -17.78 10.99
CA ARG A 153 -4.57 -17.43 9.61
C ARG A 153 -5.01 -18.62 8.76
N ASP A 154 -4.72 -19.83 9.21
CA ASP A 154 -5.13 -21.09 8.61
C ASP A 154 -6.41 -21.63 9.29
#